data_352716434a37b597b29225d11d00af8a
#
_entry.id   352716434a37b597b29225d11d00af8a
#
_cell.length_a   1.000
_cell.length_b   1.000
_cell.length_c   1.000
_cell.angle_alpha   90.00
_cell.angle_beta   90.00
_cell.angle_gamma   90.00
#
_symmetry.space_group_name_H-M   'P 1'
#
loop_
_entity.id
_entity.type
_entity.pdbx_description
1 polymer ?
#
loop_
_entity_poly.entity_id
_entity_poly.type
_entity_poly.pdbx_seq_one_letter_code
_entity_poly.pdbx_strand_id
1 'polypeptide(L)'
;MRRFILLIVLAVVMCLSAIAHNFMFKHLEVRDGMPSNQINVIYKDSRGFMWFGTASGLARYDGYRFKVFYSSDNDPTSLPDSYIEKIVEDGEGRLWIRTGENGYIIYNWNTENFVRDVRSWMWNIGIDGTPRHVFVDSQKNMWFAVDGKGCYRYSPEEKKADVLPFGEKGIPEGIIIDMIECKDGVVLVYDNGHVFCIDREEVKVKWELTEIMEEMGNRTDIFFLYVDKDEDLWIYGAPGVWAYNLPAKKWQSQWNFNDRGQAHVVAIAQDGQGRIWFGKDQDGIDIWNKATGKTCLLYTSPSPRDTERS
;
A
#
# COMPACT_ATOMS: atom_id res chain seq x y z
N MET A 1 17.33 29.10 48.83
CA MET A 1 16.21 28.18 48.72
C MET A 1 15.44 28.29 47.38
N ARG A 2 14.83 29.43 47.03
CA ARG A 2 14.05 29.58 45.77
C ARG A 2 14.78 29.15 44.48
N ARG A 3 16.06 29.54 44.31
CA ARG A 3 16.87 29.17 43.13
C ARG A 3 17.19 27.67 43.07
N PHE A 4 17.34 27.00 44.21
CA PHE A 4 17.61 25.58 44.28
C PHE A 4 16.36 24.76 43.93
N ILE A 5 15.18 25.20 44.39
CA ILE A 5 13.89 24.61 44.04
C ILE A 5 13.62 24.76 42.56
N LEU A 6 13.91 25.89 41.95
CA LEU A 6 13.75 26.12 40.50
C LEU A 6 14.64 25.20 39.68
N LEU A 7 15.90 24.96 40.08
CA LEU A 7 16.80 24.01 39.41
C LEU A 7 16.34 22.57 39.52
N ILE A 8 15.78 22.18 40.67
CA ILE A 8 15.23 20.82 40.85
C ILE A 8 13.99 20.65 40.00
N VAL A 9 13.08 21.62 39.95
CA VAL A 9 11.89 21.57 39.09
C VAL A 9 12.30 21.54 37.61
N LEU A 10 13.30 22.32 37.18
CA LEU A 10 13.81 22.30 35.82
C LEU A 10 14.43 20.95 35.47
N ALA A 11 15.22 20.35 36.39
CA ALA A 11 15.81 19.03 36.21
C ALA A 11 14.74 17.93 36.13
N VAL A 12 13.69 17.98 36.94
CA VAL A 12 12.57 17.04 36.91
C VAL A 12 11.77 17.19 35.61
N VAL A 13 11.54 18.43 35.15
CA VAL A 13 10.88 18.70 33.87
C VAL A 13 11.72 18.20 32.69
N MET A 14 13.03 18.34 32.74
CA MET A 14 13.93 17.79 31.70
C MET A 14 14.01 16.26 31.73
N CYS A 15 13.90 15.60 32.89
CA CYS A 15 13.83 14.14 32.97
C CYS A 15 12.50 13.56 32.46
N LEU A 16 11.40 14.32 32.61
CA LEU A 16 10.10 13.88 32.10
C LEU A 16 9.96 13.93 30.56
N SER A 17 10.85 14.65 29.88
CA SER A 17 10.86 14.74 28.41
C SER A 17 11.63 13.61 27.71
N ALA A 18 12.30 12.73 28.46
CA ALA A 18 13.00 11.55 27.92
C ALA A 18 12.15 10.29 28.00
N ILE A 19 10.90 10.33 27.49
CA ILE A 19 10.17 9.08 27.24
C ILE A 19 10.77 8.47 25.97
N ALA A 20 11.80 7.64 26.14
CA ALA A 20 12.28 6.77 25.09
C ALA A 20 11.15 5.79 24.76
N HIS A 21 10.56 5.93 23.58
CA HIS A 21 9.60 4.96 23.08
C HIS A 21 10.38 3.69 22.72
N ASN A 22 10.37 2.71 23.63
CA ASN A 22 10.92 1.40 23.36
C ASN A 22 9.93 0.65 22.46
N PHE A 23 10.26 0.55 21.18
CA PHE A 23 9.56 -0.35 20.26
C PHE A 23 10.05 -1.78 20.51
N MET A 24 9.12 -2.70 20.74
CA MET A 24 9.42 -4.11 20.75
C MET A 24 9.11 -4.69 19.37
N PHE A 25 10.12 -5.22 18.70
CA PHE A 25 9.98 -5.85 17.39
C PHE A 25 10.12 -7.36 17.53
N LYS A 26 9.25 -8.09 16.82
CA LYS A 26 9.43 -9.52 16.57
C LYS A 26 9.94 -9.67 15.14
N HIS A 27 11.10 -10.24 14.97
CA HIS A 27 11.63 -10.60 13.66
C HIS A 27 10.97 -11.89 13.20
N LEU A 28 10.50 -11.93 11.94
CA LEU A 28 9.99 -13.11 11.27
C LEU A 28 10.82 -13.29 9.99
N GLU A 29 11.41 -14.46 9.82
CA GLU A 29 12.36 -14.74 8.76
C GLU A 29 12.09 -16.12 8.13
N VAL A 30 12.86 -16.47 7.09
CA VAL A 30 12.81 -17.78 6.43
C VAL A 30 13.02 -18.92 7.46
N ARG A 31 13.86 -18.74 8.46
CA ARG A 31 14.05 -19.74 9.55
C ARG A 31 12.79 -19.98 10.39
N ASP A 32 11.85 -19.04 10.41
CA ASP A 32 10.56 -19.15 11.11
C ASP A 32 9.48 -19.78 10.22
N GLY A 33 9.79 -20.05 8.94
CA GLY A 33 8.91 -20.72 7.98
C GLY A 33 8.37 -19.84 6.86
N MET A 34 8.87 -18.61 6.70
CA MET A 34 8.52 -17.78 5.52
C MET A 34 9.22 -18.27 4.24
N PRO A 35 8.60 -18.09 3.07
CA PRO A 35 9.20 -18.52 1.80
C PRO A 35 10.37 -17.63 1.36
N SER A 36 10.41 -16.36 1.80
CA SER A 36 11.47 -15.39 1.50
C SER A 36 11.50 -14.29 2.56
N ASN A 37 12.68 -13.67 2.75
CA ASN A 37 12.83 -12.44 3.54
C ASN A 37 12.49 -11.18 2.72
N GLN A 38 12.34 -11.30 1.41
CA GLN A 38 11.87 -10.21 0.56
C GLN A 38 10.35 -10.20 0.56
N ILE A 39 9.77 -9.29 1.33
CA ILE A 39 8.33 -9.11 1.47
C ILE A 39 7.89 -7.97 0.56
N ASN A 40 6.93 -8.25 -0.33
CA ASN A 40 6.36 -7.26 -1.25
C ASN A 40 5.05 -6.69 -0.70
N VAL A 41 4.26 -7.50 0.02
CA VAL A 41 2.98 -7.09 0.61
C VAL A 41 2.70 -7.83 1.91
N ILE A 42 2.12 -7.12 2.87
CA ILE A 42 1.57 -7.68 4.11
C ILE A 42 0.10 -7.30 4.18
N TYR A 43 -0.76 -8.29 4.39
CA TYR A 43 -2.20 -8.09 4.47
C TYR A 43 -2.79 -8.85 5.65
N LYS A 44 -3.67 -8.20 6.43
CA LYS A 44 -4.45 -8.85 7.48
C LYS A 44 -5.88 -9.04 6.99
N ASP A 45 -6.31 -10.29 6.88
CA ASP A 45 -7.65 -10.61 6.43
C ASP A 45 -8.72 -10.46 7.53
N SER A 46 -9.98 -10.51 7.14
CA SER A 46 -11.13 -10.38 8.04
C SER A 46 -11.24 -11.54 9.05
N ARG A 47 -10.57 -12.66 8.80
CA ARG A 47 -10.50 -13.84 9.68
C ARG A 47 -9.38 -13.75 10.72
N GLY A 48 -8.52 -12.71 10.60
CA GLY A 48 -7.41 -12.43 11.52
C GLY A 48 -6.08 -13.03 11.12
N PHE A 49 -5.96 -13.74 10.00
CA PHE A 49 -4.67 -14.21 9.50
C PHE A 49 -3.84 -13.06 8.92
N MET A 50 -2.53 -13.16 9.11
CA MET A 50 -1.58 -12.30 8.41
C MET A 50 -1.05 -12.99 7.16
N TRP A 51 -1.18 -12.35 6.03
CA TRP A 51 -0.68 -12.83 4.75
C TRP A 51 0.56 -12.06 4.36
N PHE A 52 1.57 -12.79 3.91
CA PHE A 52 2.84 -12.25 3.44
C PHE A 52 3.03 -12.68 1.99
N GLY A 53 2.89 -11.72 1.08
CA GLY A 53 3.27 -11.92 -0.31
C GLY A 53 4.76 -11.62 -0.44
N THR A 54 5.50 -12.57 -0.97
CA THR A 54 6.96 -12.51 -1.07
C THR A 54 7.45 -12.68 -2.50
N ALA A 55 8.75 -12.52 -2.70
CA ALA A 55 9.39 -12.80 -3.98
C ALA A 55 9.41 -14.30 -4.37
N SER A 56 9.13 -15.22 -3.41
CA SER A 56 9.29 -16.66 -3.62
C SER A 56 8.11 -17.49 -3.10
N GLY A 57 6.94 -16.90 -2.95
CA GLY A 57 5.73 -17.58 -2.51
C GLY A 57 4.82 -16.71 -1.66
N LEU A 58 3.66 -17.26 -1.33
CA LEU A 58 2.68 -16.67 -0.44
C LEU A 58 2.69 -17.41 0.88
N ALA A 59 2.68 -16.69 2.00
CA ALA A 59 2.60 -17.27 3.33
C ALA A 59 1.40 -16.73 4.10
N ARG A 60 0.66 -17.63 4.78
CA ARG A 60 -0.39 -17.30 5.74
C ARG A 60 0.09 -17.61 7.15
N TYR A 61 0.02 -16.63 8.05
CA TYR A 61 0.46 -16.73 9.44
C TYR A 61 -0.74 -16.66 10.39
N ASP A 62 -0.84 -17.60 11.30
CA ASP A 62 -1.93 -17.71 12.28
C ASP A 62 -1.57 -17.13 13.67
N GLY A 63 -0.39 -16.49 13.78
CA GLY A 63 0.19 -16.03 15.05
C GLY A 63 1.26 -16.96 15.60
N TYR A 64 1.29 -18.22 15.16
CA TYR A 64 2.20 -19.28 15.62
C TYR A 64 3.00 -19.90 14.48
N ARG A 65 2.37 -20.21 13.35
CA ARG A 65 2.94 -20.97 12.22
C ARG A 65 2.64 -20.30 10.90
N PHE A 66 3.53 -20.56 9.94
CA PHE A 66 3.31 -20.24 8.54
C PHE A 66 2.75 -21.45 7.80
N LYS A 67 1.70 -21.22 7.00
CA LYS A 67 1.32 -22.08 5.89
C LYS A 67 1.79 -21.40 4.61
N VAL A 68 2.61 -22.12 3.84
CA VAL A 68 3.24 -21.56 2.63
C VAL A 68 2.61 -22.20 1.39
N PHE A 69 2.43 -21.36 0.36
CA PHE A 69 1.94 -21.74 -0.95
C PHE A 69 3.00 -21.37 -1.99
N TYR A 70 3.28 -22.30 -2.87
CA TYR A 70 4.24 -22.15 -3.97
C TYR A 70 3.56 -22.38 -5.32
N SER A 71 4.19 -21.91 -6.39
CA SER A 71 3.84 -22.28 -7.76
C SER A 71 4.25 -23.74 -8.04
N SER A 72 3.46 -24.41 -8.86
CA SER A 72 3.75 -25.75 -9.37
C SER A 72 3.20 -25.90 -10.77
N ASP A 73 4.05 -26.32 -11.71
CA ASP A 73 3.65 -26.56 -13.11
C ASP A 73 2.70 -27.77 -13.24
N ASN A 74 2.80 -28.70 -12.30
CA ASN A 74 2.01 -29.94 -12.30
C ASN A 74 0.67 -29.82 -11.56
N ASP A 75 0.40 -28.68 -10.91
CA ASP A 75 -0.84 -28.43 -10.18
C ASP A 75 -1.50 -27.14 -10.65
N PRO A 76 -2.56 -27.22 -11.49
CA PRO A 76 -3.27 -26.04 -11.98
C PRO A 76 -4.01 -25.27 -10.90
N THR A 77 -4.12 -25.80 -9.68
CA THR A 77 -4.78 -25.16 -8.55
C THR A 77 -3.79 -24.50 -7.58
N SER A 78 -2.47 -24.66 -7.81
CA SER A 78 -1.41 -23.97 -7.09
C SER A 78 -1.29 -22.50 -7.54
N LEU A 79 -0.38 -21.72 -6.94
CA LEU A 79 0.01 -20.41 -7.46
C LEU A 79 0.52 -20.55 -8.91
N PRO A 80 0.12 -19.67 -9.83
CA PRO A 80 0.67 -19.67 -11.20
C PRO A 80 2.10 -19.14 -11.25
N ASP A 81 2.46 -18.28 -10.28
CA ASP A 81 3.77 -17.66 -10.11
C ASP A 81 4.04 -17.46 -8.62
N SER A 82 5.30 -17.59 -8.21
CA SER A 82 5.69 -17.42 -6.80
C SER A 82 5.93 -15.96 -6.40
N TYR A 83 6.05 -15.03 -7.35
CA TYR A 83 6.22 -13.60 -7.06
C TYR A 83 4.86 -12.96 -6.76
N ILE A 84 4.63 -12.56 -5.51
CA ILE A 84 3.36 -12.00 -5.07
C ILE A 84 3.51 -10.49 -4.89
N GLU A 85 2.65 -9.71 -5.56
CA GLU A 85 2.71 -8.26 -5.57
C GLU A 85 1.66 -7.58 -4.69
N LYS A 86 0.43 -8.08 -4.70
CA LYS A 86 -0.69 -7.45 -3.98
C LYS A 86 -1.67 -8.48 -3.46
N ILE A 87 -2.32 -8.16 -2.35
CA ILE A 87 -3.40 -8.96 -1.74
C ILE A 87 -4.53 -8.01 -1.38
N VAL A 88 -5.76 -8.35 -1.77
CA VAL A 88 -6.97 -7.58 -1.48
C VAL A 88 -8.07 -8.55 -1.09
N GLU A 89 -8.86 -8.22 -0.08
CA GLU A 89 -10.04 -9.00 0.33
C GLU A 89 -11.30 -8.29 -0.14
N ASP A 90 -12.18 -9.01 -0.84
CA ASP A 90 -13.46 -8.46 -1.28
C ASP A 90 -14.55 -8.55 -0.19
N GLY A 91 -15.73 -8.00 -0.50
CA GLY A 91 -16.85 -7.97 0.44
C GLY A 91 -17.40 -9.34 0.87
N GLU A 92 -17.08 -10.40 0.13
CA GLU A 92 -17.44 -11.78 0.43
C GLU A 92 -16.32 -12.57 1.15
N GLY A 93 -15.21 -11.91 1.45
CA GLY A 93 -14.05 -12.50 2.13
C GLY A 93 -13.17 -13.35 1.22
N ARG A 94 -13.26 -13.21 -0.12
CA ARG A 94 -12.33 -13.84 -1.06
C ARG A 94 -11.07 -12.99 -1.15
N LEU A 95 -9.92 -13.65 -1.17
CA LEU A 95 -8.65 -12.95 -1.36
C LEU A 95 -8.28 -12.95 -2.84
N TRP A 96 -8.13 -11.75 -3.38
CA TRP A 96 -7.60 -11.47 -4.69
C TRP A 96 -6.10 -11.24 -4.56
N ILE A 97 -5.32 -12.06 -5.22
CA ILE A 97 -3.87 -12.05 -5.10
C ILE A 97 -3.28 -11.76 -6.46
N ARG A 98 -2.50 -10.69 -6.56
CA ARG A 98 -1.76 -10.37 -7.77
C ARG A 98 -0.42 -11.08 -7.75
N THR A 99 -0.15 -11.84 -8.79
CA THR A 99 1.14 -12.48 -9.06
C THR A 99 1.85 -11.74 -10.20
N GLY A 100 3.16 -11.83 -10.30
CA GLY A 100 3.98 -11.04 -11.22
C GLY A 100 3.46 -11.05 -12.66
N GLU A 101 3.71 -12.11 -13.42
CA GLU A 101 3.35 -12.15 -14.84
C GLU A 101 1.89 -12.57 -15.12
N ASN A 102 1.26 -13.29 -14.17
CA ASN A 102 -0.03 -13.94 -14.42
C ASN A 102 -1.26 -13.13 -13.96
N GLY A 103 -1.05 -11.91 -13.43
CA GLY A 103 -2.13 -11.03 -12.98
C GLY A 103 -2.80 -11.52 -11.69
N TYR A 104 -4.13 -11.34 -11.58
CA TYR A 104 -4.87 -11.71 -10.38
C TYR A 104 -5.35 -13.16 -10.41
N ILE A 105 -5.37 -13.78 -9.23
CA ILE A 105 -5.99 -15.06 -8.91
C ILE A 105 -6.84 -14.91 -7.67
N ILE A 106 -7.74 -15.85 -7.40
CA ILE A 106 -8.62 -15.81 -6.23
C ILE A 106 -8.33 -17.03 -5.34
N TYR A 107 -8.03 -16.79 -4.06
CA TYR A 107 -7.85 -17.85 -3.08
C TYR A 107 -9.20 -18.46 -2.65
N ASN A 108 -9.30 -19.77 -2.74
CA ASN A 108 -10.47 -20.52 -2.31
C ASN A 108 -10.24 -21.09 -0.90
N TRP A 109 -11.00 -20.59 0.06
CA TRP A 109 -10.90 -21.00 1.46
C TRP A 109 -11.31 -22.46 1.73
N ASN A 110 -12.23 -23.01 0.94
CA ASN A 110 -12.75 -24.35 1.18
C ASN A 110 -11.77 -25.46 0.79
N THR A 111 -11.04 -25.20 -0.28
CA THR A 111 -10.06 -26.15 -0.84
C THR A 111 -8.62 -25.74 -0.58
N GLU A 112 -8.42 -24.53 -0.04
CA GLU A 112 -7.11 -23.90 0.21
C GLU A 112 -6.19 -23.88 -1.02
N ASN A 113 -6.79 -23.66 -2.19
CA ASN A 113 -6.12 -23.54 -3.48
C ASN A 113 -6.53 -22.27 -4.22
N PHE A 114 -6.14 -22.12 -5.49
CA PHE A 114 -6.30 -20.89 -6.25
C PHE A 114 -7.13 -21.10 -7.52
N VAL A 115 -8.06 -20.17 -7.76
CA VAL A 115 -8.80 -20.05 -9.02
C VAL A 115 -8.02 -19.10 -9.91
N ARG A 116 -7.49 -19.60 -11.03
CA ARG A 116 -6.67 -18.83 -11.99
C ARG A 116 -7.51 -18.13 -13.07
N ASP A 117 -8.71 -18.64 -13.37
CA ASP A 117 -9.61 -18.06 -14.38
C ASP A 117 -10.41 -16.87 -13.82
N VAL A 118 -9.73 -15.77 -13.58
CA VAL A 118 -10.35 -14.49 -13.16
C VAL A 118 -11.15 -13.87 -14.30
N ARG A 119 -10.76 -14.10 -15.57
CA ARG A 119 -11.47 -13.54 -16.73
C ARG A 119 -12.93 -14.01 -16.78
N SER A 120 -13.20 -15.30 -16.57
CA SER A 120 -14.55 -15.82 -16.51
C SER A 120 -15.35 -15.21 -15.35
N TRP A 121 -14.71 -14.97 -14.21
CA TRP A 121 -15.35 -14.28 -13.09
C TRP A 121 -15.73 -12.85 -13.45
N MET A 122 -14.81 -12.07 -14.05
CA MET A 122 -15.05 -10.71 -14.52
C MET A 122 -16.18 -10.66 -15.56
N TRP A 123 -16.19 -11.61 -16.50
CA TRP A 123 -17.25 -11.71 -17.51
C TRP A 123 -18.64 -11.91 -16.89
N ASN A 124 -18.74 -12.72 -15.85
CA ASN A 124 -19.99 -13.00 -15.14
C ASN A 124 -20.56 -11.77 -14.43
N ILE A 125 -19.74 -10.79 -14.09
CA ILE A 125 -20.17 -9.50 -13.51
C ILE A 125 -20.30 -8.40 -14.57
N GLY A 126 -20.22 -8.72 -15.86
CA GLY A 126 -20.41 -7.78 -16.97
C GLY A 126 -19.13 -7.01 -17.36
N ILE A 127 -17.96 -7.43 -16.93
CA ILE A 127 -16.69 -6.77 -17.25
C ILE A 127 -15.87 -7.66 -18.20
N ASP A 128 -15.69 -7.21 -19.45
CA ASP A 128 -14.85 -7.89 -20.42
C ASP A 128 -13.38 -7.47 -20.24
N GLY A 129 -12.56 -8.37 -19.79
CA GLY A 129 -11.12 -8.19 -19.60
C GLY A 129 -10.60 -8.78 -18.30
N THR A 130 -9.31 -8.60 -18.08
CA THR A 130 -8.65 -8.97 -16.83
C THR A 130 -8.22 -7.70 -16.09
N PRO A 131 -8.33 -7.66 -14.77
CA PRO A 131 -7.95 -6.46 -14.03
C PRO A 131 -6.42 -6.36 -13.94
N ARG A 132 -5.90 -5.19 -14.25
CA ARG A 132 -4.51 -4.81 -13.96
C ARG A 132 -4.36 -4.45 -12.49
N HIS A 133 -5.37 -3.77 -11.94
CA HIS A 133 -5.41 -3.36 -10.54
C HIS A 133 -6.80 -3.63 -9.95
N VAL A 134 -6.84 -4.06 -8.71
CA VAL A 134 -8.06 -4.31 -7.94
C VAL A 134 -7.97 -3.54 -6.62
N PHE A 135 -9.05 -2.84 -6.30
CA PHE A 135 -9.23 -2.13 -5.04
C PHE A 135 -10.63 -2.40 -4.49
N VAL A 136 -10.80 -2.40 -3.18
CA VAL A 136 -12.10 -2.55 -2.52
C VAL A 136 -12.30 -1.36 -1.57
N ASP A 137 -13.40 -0.63 -1.77
CA ASP A 137 -13.73 0.53 -0.94
C ASP A 137 -14.42 0.13 0.38
N SER A 138 -14.64 1.11 1.25
CA SER A 138 -15.28 0.90 2.55
C SER A 138 -16.73 0.43 2.47
N GLN A 139 -17.41 0.66 1.34
CA GLN A 139 -18.75 0.18 1.04
C GLN A 139 -18.76 -1.23 0.43
N LYS A 140 -17.58 -1.85 0.29
CA LYS A 140 -17.39 -3.17 -0.31
C LYS A 140 -17.58 -3.24 -1.83
N ASN A 141 -17.65 -2.09 -2.50
CA ASN A 141 -17.57 -2.09 -3.95
C ASN A 141 -16.15 -2.44 -4.40
N MET A 142 -16.09 -3.18 -5.50
CA MET A 142 -14.82 -3.55 -6.13
C MET A 142 -14.53 -2.61 -7.31
N TRP A 143 -13.32 -2.08 -7.32
CA TRP A 143 -12.83 -1.20 -8.37
C TRP A 143 -11.77 -1.93 -9.18
N PHE A 144 -11.91 -1.89 -10.49
CA PHE A 144 -11.02 -2.59 -11.42
C PHE A 144 -10.45 -1.63 -12.45
N ALA A 145 -9.13 -1.50 -12.50
CA ALA A 145 -8.49 -0.92 -13.67
C ALA A 145 -8.32 -2.02 -14.73
N VAL A 146 -8.86 -1.80 -15.92
CA VAL A 146 -8.79 -2.74 -17.04
C VAL A 146 -8.10 -2.05 -18.21
N ASP A 147 -6.95 -2.60 -18.63
CA ASP A 147 -6.12 -2.01 -19.68
C ASP A 147 -6.91 -1.79 -20.98
N GLY A 148 -6.76 -0.61 -21.57
CA GLY A 148 -7.45 -0.19 -22.80
C GLY A 148 -8.95 0.04 -22.67
N LYS A 149 -9.55 -0.07 -21.46
CA LYS A 149 -11.01 0.06 -21.27
C LYS A 149 -11.40 1.13 -20.25
N GLY A 150 -10.62 1.30 -19.18
CA GLY A 150 -10.90 2.27 -18.13
C GLY A 150 -10.97 1.70 -16.73
N CYS A 151 -11.71 2.39 -15.85
CA CYS A 151 -11.95 2.00 -14.49
C CYS A 151 -13.40 1.54 -14.31
N TYR A 152 -13.62 0.39 -13.71
CA TYR A 152 -14.93 -0.18 -13.43
C TYR A 152 -15.17 -0.18 -11.92
N ARG A 153 -16.40 0.14 -11.51
CA ARG A 153 -16.91 -0.12 -10.17
C ARG A 153 -17.94 -1.24 -10.23
N TYR A 154 -17.74 -2.31 -9.48
CA TYR A 154 -18.74 -3.36 -9.29
C TYR A 154 -19.32 -3.29 -7.88
N SER A 155 -20.63 -3.14 -7.78
CA SER A 155 -21.37 -3.25 -6.52
C SER A 155 -21.89 -4.67 -6.34
N PRO A 156 -21.40 -5.44 -5.35
CA PRO A 156 -21.93 -6.76 -5.05
C PRO A 156 -23.39 -6.75 -4.60
N GLU A 157 -23.83 -5.68 -3.91
CA GLU A 157 -25.20 -5.51 -3.43
C GLU A 157 -26.17 -5.32 -4.61
N GLU A 158 -25.84 -4.42 -5.53
CA GLU A 158 -26.65 -4.13 -6.72
C GLU A 158 -26.45 -5.14 -7.85
N LYS A 159 -25.38 -5.95 -7.78
CA LYS A 159 -24.92 -6.87 -8.85
C LYS A 159 -24.73 -6.14 -10.17
N LYS A 160 -24.19 -4.93 -10.11
CA LYS A 160 -24.04 -4.03 -11.23
C LYS A 160 -22.60 -3.56 -11.36
N ALA A 161 -22.12 -3.52 -12.60
CA ALA A 161 -20.85 -2.89 -12.94
C ALA A 161 -21.11 -1.58 -13.69
N ASP A 162 -20.54 -0.49 -13.18
CA ASP A 162 -20.47 0.81 -13.85
C ASP A 162 -19.06 1.01 -14.41
N VAL A 163 -18.94 1.77 -15.49
CA VAL A 163 -17.66 2.02 -16.16
C VAL A 163 -17.39 3.49 -16.31
N LEU A 164 -16.17 3.90 -16.00
CA LEU A 164 -15.58 5.16 -16.40
C LEU A 164 -14.56 4.85 -17.51
N PRO A 165 -14.94 5.00 -18.78
CA PRO A 165 -14.12 4.57 -19.91
C PRO A 165 -12.91 5.48 -20.10
N PHE A 166 -11.89 5.00 -20.80
CA PHE A 166 -10.87 5.86 -21.36
C PHE A 166 -11.42 6.71 -22.50
N GLY A 167 -10.87 7.92 -22.68
CA GLY A 167 -11.19 8.85 -23.76
C GLY A 167 -12.06 10.02 -23.33
N GLU A 168 -12.65 10.73 -24.30
CA GLU A 168 -13.33 12.03 -24.13
C GLU A 168 -14.47 12.06 -23.11
N LYS A 169 -15.12 10.92 -22.85
CA LYS A 169 -16.25 10.81 -21.92
C LYS A 169 -15.88 10.28 -20.55
N GLY A 170 -14.62 10.11 -20.27
CA GLY A 170 -14.16 9.48 -19.04
C GLY A 170 -12.82 10.03 -18.56
N ILE A 171 -11.86 9.15 -18.38
CA ILE A 171 -10.48 9.48 -17.96
C ILE A 171 -9.53 9.34 -19.14
N PRO A 172 -8.40 10.09 -19.17
CA PRO A 172 -7.37 9.92 -20.19
C PRO A 172 -6.86 8.49 -20.32
N GLU A 173 -6.45 8.11 -21.53
CA GLU A 173 -5.77 6.83 -21.73
C GLU A 173 -4.44 6.82 -20.95
N GLY A 174 -4.13 5.68 -20.33
CA GLY A 174 -2.91 5.52 -19.54
C GLY A 174 -2.93 4.26 -18.70
N ILE A 175 -1.87 4.08 -17.93
CA ILE A 175 -1.70 2.93 -17.05
C ILE A 175 -2.01 3.35 -15.62
N ILE A 176 -3.11 2.86 -15.07
CA ILE A 176 -3.45 3.04 -13.65
C ILE A 176 -2.57 2.12 -12.83
N ILE A 177 -1.79 2.71 -11.91
CA ILE A 177 -0.81 1.99 -11.10
C ILE A 177 -1.35 1.64 -9.72
N ASP A 178 -2.04 2.58 -9.06
CA ASP A 178 -2.63 2.32 -7.74
C ASP A 178 -3.95 3.04 -7.55
N MET A 179 -4.75 2.55 -6.60
CA MET A 179 -6.05 3.10 -6.20
C MET A 179 -6.20 3.07 -4.68
N ILE A 180 -6.76 4.13 -4.12
CA ILE A 180 -7.07 4.24 -2.69
C ILE A 180 -8.34 5.04 -2.45
N GLU A 181 -9.00 4.78 -1.34
CA GLU A 181 -10.17 5.55 -0.91
C GLU A 181 -9.79 6.78 -0.10
N CYS A 182 -10.51 7.88 -0.33
CA CYS A 182 -10.54 9.06 0.52
C CYS A 182 -11.99 9.50 0.76
N LYS A 183 -12.22 10.54 1.56
CA LYS A 183 -13.59 11.05 1.80
C LYS A 183 -14.31 11.49 0.53
N ASP A 184 -13.57 12.02 -0.42
CA ASP A 184 -14.13 12.53 -1.68
C ASP A 184 -14.53 11.43 -2.66
N GLY A 185 -13.92 10.24 -2.57
CA GLY A 185 -14.14 9.16 -3.52
C GLY A 185 -13.01 8.18 -3.55
N VAL A 186 -12.73 7.62 -4.73
CA VAL A 186 -11.60 6.75 -4.99
C VAL A 186 -10.57 7.51 -5.82
N VAL A 187 -9.37 7.63 -5.27
CA VAL A 187 -8.21 8.25 -5.93
C VAL A 187 -7.46 7.18 -6.69
N LEU A 188 -7.08 7.50 -7.93
CA LEU A 188 -6.19 6.67 -8.73
C LEU A 188 -5.00 7.49 -9.22
N VAL A 189 -3.86 6.83 -9.36
CA VAL A 189 -2.63 7.41 -9.89
C VAL A 189 -2.17 6.64 -11.12
N TYR A 190 -1.73 7.40 -12.13
CA TYR A 190 -1.15 6.88 -13.37
C TYR A 190 0.37 6.76 -13.26
N ASP A 191 0.95 5.98 -14.15
CA ASP A 191 2.40 5.80 -14.28
C ASP A 191 3.17 7.10 -14.64
N ASN A 192 2.47 8.09 -15.20
CA ASN A 192 3.03 9.43 -15.49
C ASN A 192 2.83 10.45 -14.36
N GLY A 193 2.27 10.04 -13.21
CA GLY A 193 2.02 10.91 -12.06
C GLY A 193 0.71 11.72 -12.16
N HIS A 194 -0.16 11.47 -13.15
CA HIS A 194 -1.49 12.06 -13.18
C HIS A 194 -2.38 11.41 -12.12
N VAL A 195 -3.07 12.21 -11.34
CA VAL A 195 -3.91 11.75 -10.23
C VAL A 195 -5.35 12.20 -10.43
N PHE A 196 -6.29 11.29 -10.26
CA PHE A 196 -7.72 11.54 -10.35
C PHE A 196 -8.43 11.09 -9.09
N CYS A 197 -9.48 11.81 -8.71
CA CYS A 197 -10.48 11.31 -7.79
C CYS A 197 -11.78 11.05 -8.52
N ILE A 198 -12.31 9.86 -8.35
CA ILE A 198 -13.59 9.44 -8.91
C ILE A 198 -14.63 9.47 -7.78
N ASP A 199 -15.75 10.11 -8.02
CA ASP A 199 -16.92 10.04 -7.14
C ASP A 199 -17.43 8.59 -7.10
N ARG A 200 -17.68 8.07 -5.89
CA ARG A 200 -18.07 6.66 -5.70
C ARG A 200 -19.46 6.34 -6.23
N GLU A 201 -20.40 7.28 -6.11
CA GLU A 201 -21.80 7.08 -6.48
C GLU A 201 -22.00 7.28 -7.98
N GLU A 202 -21.50 8.40 -8.50
CA GLU A 202 -21.73 8.80 -9.89
C GLU A 202 -20.75 8.17 -10.88
N VAL A 203 -19.62 7.61 -10.38
CA VAL A 203 -18.53 7.06 -11.20
C VAL A 203 -18.06 8.07 -12.25
N LYS A 204 -17.74 9.29 -11.77
CA LYS A 204 -17.26 10.41 -12.59
C LYS A 204 -16.04 11.04 -11.95
N VAL A 205 -15.18 11.67 -12.76
CA VAL A 205 -14.07 12.48 -12.26
C VAL A 205 -14.61 13.64 -11.44
N LYS A 206 -14.16 13.76 -10.20
CA LYS A 206 -14.51 14.82 -9.25
C LYS A 206 -13.45 15.93 -9.21
N TRP A 207 -12.20 15.54 -9.25
CA TRP A 207 -11.05 16.43 -9.35
C TRP A 207 -9.83 15.68 -9.89
N GLU A 208 -8.84 16.44 -10.34
CA GLU A 208 -7.55 15.93 -10.85
C GLU A 208 -6.38 16.77 -10.36
N LEU A 209 -5.19 16.18 -10.30
CA LEU A 209 -3.93 16.83 -9.99
C LEU A 209 -2.91 16.45 -11.07
N THR A 210 -2.24 17.43 -11.63
CA THR A 210 -1.28 17.27 -12.74
C THR A 210 0.14 17.69 -12.37
N GLU A 211 0.35 18.23 -11.19
CA GLU A 211 1.62 18.84 -10.77
C GLU A 211 2.78 17.85 -10.77
N ILE A 212 2.51 16.59 -10.35
CA ILE A 212 3.53 15.52 -10.38
C ILE A 212 3.84 15.15 -11.84
N MET A 213 2.81 15.05 -12.69
CA MET A 213 2.96 14.78 -14.11
C MET A 213 3.80 15.88 -14.80
N GLU A 214 3.56 17.15 -14.47
CA GLU A 214 4.31 18.27 -15.02
C GLU A 214 5.78 18.22 -14.56
N GLU A 215 6.04 17.85 -13.31
CA GLU A 215 7.39 17.68 -12.77
C GLU A 215 8.13 16.51 -13.44
N MET A 216 7.44 15.41 -13.71
CA MET A 216 8.02 14.23 -14.36
C MET A 216 8.25 14.40 -15.86
N GLY A 217 7.48 15.25 -16.53
CA GLY A 217 7.52 15.41 -17.99
C GLY A 217 7.07 14.13 -18.70
N ASN A 218 7.94 13.59 -19.58
CA ASN A 218 7.62 12.36 -20.36
C ASN A 218 8.10 11.06 -19.69
N ARG A 219 8.49 11.11 -18.41
CA ARG A 219 8.89 9.91 -17.68
C ARG A 219 7.65 9.19 -17.14
N THR A 220 7.77 7.88 -17.03
CA THR A 220 6.82 7.02 -16.35
C THR A 220 7.48 6.32 -15.18
N ASP A 221 6.73 6.02 -14.12
CA ASP A 221 7.23 5.34 -12.94
C ASP A 221 6.12 4.58 -12.22
N ILE A 222 6.48 3.87 -11.15
CA ILE A 222 5.54 3.20 -10.27
C ILE A 222 5.28 4.10 -9.07
N PHE A 223 4.01 4.45 -8.87
CA PHE A 223 3.53 5.21 -7.74
C PHE A 223 2.64 4.37 -6.84
N PHE A 224 2.66 4.70 -5.56
CA PHE A 224 1.77 4.16 -4.56
C PHE A 224 1.03 5.28 -3.86
N LEU A 225 -0.16 4.97 -3.36
CA LEU A 225 -1.03 5.91 -2.67
C LEU A 225 -1.21 5.50 -1.21
N TYR A 226 -1.28 6.49 -0.35
CA TYR A 226 -1.70 6.32 1.03
C TYR A 226 -2.53 7.54 1.47
N VAL A 227 -3.63 7.33 2.18
CA VAL A 227 -4.41 8.41 2.80
C VAL A 227 -4.35 8.24 4.30
N ASP A 228 -3.89 9.28 4.99
CA ASP A 228 -3.79 9.25 6.43
C ASP A 228 -5.10 9.70 7.12
N LYS A 229 -5.15 9.63 8.45
CA LYS A 229 -6.35 9.95 9.23
C LYS A 229 -6.75 11.43 9.17
N ASP A 230 -5.83 12.30 8.77
CA ASP A 230 -6.07 13.74 8.59
C ASP A 230 -6.48 14.10 7.16
N GLU A 231 -6.72 13.08 6.32
CA GLU A 231 -7.02 13.23 4.89
C GLU A 231 -5.88 13.90 4.10
N ASP A 232 -4.63 13.62 4.47
CA ASP A 232 -3.50 13.91 3.60
C ASP A 232 -3.31 12.74 2.65
N LEU A 233 -3.39 13.03 1.36
CA LEU A 233 -3.06 12.09 0.29
C LEU A 233 -1.55 12.09 0.07
N TRP A 234 -0.93 10.95 0.33
CA TRP A 234 0.48 10.69 0.09
C TRP A 234 0.62 9.94 -1.22
N ILE A 235 1.47 10.46 -2.11
CA ILE A 235 1.82 9.85 -3.38
C ILE A 235 3.32 9.63 -3.34
N TYR A 236 3.76 8.39 -3.50
CA TYR A 236 5.17 8.05 -3.31
C TYR A 236 5.65 6.99 -4.29
N GLY A 237 6.93 6.99 -4.57
CA GLY A 237 7.60 6.08 -5.48
C GLY A 237 9.07 6.45 -5.67
N ALA A 238 9.73 5.86 -6.67
CA ALA A 238 11.13 6.15 -6.94
C ALA A 238 11.43 7.65 -7.23
N PRO A 239 10.54 8.42 -7.90
CA PRO A 239 10.79 9.84 -8.15
C PRO A 239 10.73 10.72 -6.91
N GLY A 240 9.99 10.32 -5.85
CA GLY A 240 9.85 11.14 -4.65
C GLY A 240 8.63 10.81 -3.79
N VAL A 241 8.35 11.71 -2.85
CA VAL A 241 7.19 11.66 -1.96
C VAL A 241 6.51 13.01 -1.98
N TRP A 242 5.22 13.03 -2.26
CA TRP A 242 4.37 14.21 -2.27
C TRP A 242 3.22 14.04 -1.30
N ALA A 243 2.80 15.11 -0.65
CA ALA A 243 1.65 15.12 0.22
C ALA A 243 0.69 16.25 -0.19
N TYR A 244 -0.55 15.89 -0.46
CA TYR A 244 -1.62 16.83 -0.78
C TYR A 244 -2.69 16.80 0.30
N ASN A 245 -2.94 17.95 0.93
CA ASN A 245 -4.00 18.05 1.94
C ASN A 245 -5.35 18.19 1.24
N LEU A 246 -6.16 17.12 1.28
CA LEU A 246 -7.45 17.06 0.60
C LEU A 246 -8.44 18.13 1.12
N PRO A 247 -8.63 18.34 2.43
CA PRO A 247 -9.53 19.38 2.94
C PRO A 247 -9.11 20.80 2.56
N ALA A 248 -7.81 21.11 2.60
CA ALA A 248 -7.30 22.44 2.28
C ALA A 248 -7.05 22.64 0.79
N LYS A 249 -7.13 21.59 -0.02
CA LYS A 249 -6.86 21.58 -1.47
C LYS A 249 -5.52 22.21 -1.82
N LYS A 250 -4.47 21.77 -1.15
CA LYS A 250 -3.11 22.31 -1.40
C LYS A 250 -2.03 21.27 -1.14
N TRP A 251 -0.95 21.40 -1.89
CA TRP A 251 0.27 20.64 -1.64
C TRP A 251 0.90 21.06 -0.31
N GLN A 252 1.37 20.05 0.41
CA GLN A 252 2.29 20.25 1.52
C GLN A 252 3.73 20.31 1.00
N SER A 253 4.69 20.62 1.87
CA SER A 253 6.09 20.64 1.48
C SER A 253 6.51 19.30 0.90
N GLN A 254 7.21 19.34 -0.23
CA GLN A 254 7.80 18.16 -0.83
C GLN A 254 8.82 17.53 0.12
N TRP A 255 8.72 16.22 0.32
CA TRP A 255 9.62 15.48 1.18
C TRP A 255 10.78 14.97 0.34
N ASN A 256 11.94 15.58 0.51
CA ASN A 256 13.15 15.13 -0.16
C ASN A 256 13.93 14.20 0.77
N PHE A 257 13.72 12.89 0.63
CA PHE A 257 14.48 11.86 1.35
C PHE A 257 15.86 11.61 0.71
N ASN A 258 16.15 12.23 -0.43
CA ASN A 258 17.35 11.99 -1.23
C ASN A 258 18.64 12.61 -0.66
N ASP A 259 18.58 13.38 0.43
CA ASP A 259 19.77 14.04 1.01
C ASP A 259 20.79 13.05 1.62
N ARG A 260 20.47 11.75 1.71
CA ARG A 260 21.34 10.74 2.34
C ARG A 260 21.65 9.51 1.48
N GLY A 261 21.26 9.50 0.20
CA GLY A 261 21.46 8.34 -0.65
C GLY A 261 20.21 8.00 -1.49
N GLN A 262 20.29 7.03 -2.37
CA GLN A 262 19.24 6.64 -3.32
C GLN A 262 18.11 5.80 -2.71
N ALA A 263 17.85 5.91 -1.41
CA ALA A 263 16.81 5.12 -0.75
C ALA A 263 15.40 5.64 -1.08
N HIS A 264 14.60 4.80 -1.72
CA HIS A 264 13.23 5.14 -2.10
C HIS A 264 12.25 4.73 -1.00
N VAL A 265 11.20 5.54 -0.80
CA VAL A 265 10.08 5.17 0.07
C VAL A 265 9.22 4.14 -0.65
N VAL A 266 9.09 2.98 -0.05
CA VAL A 266 8.32 1.84 -0.59
C VAL A 266 7.06 1.53 0.21
N ALA A 267 6.92 2.13 1.39
CA ALA A 267 5.72 1.99 2.22
C ALA A 267 5.50 3.23 3.10
N ILE A 268 4.25 3.63 3.26
CA ILE A 268 3.83 4.65 4.22
C ILE A 268 2.73 4.08 5.11
N ALA A 269 2.80 4.39 6.40
CA ALA A 269 1.74 4.03 7.36
C ALA A 269 1.64 5.08 8.45
N GLN A 270 0.45 5.23 9.05
CA GLN A 270 0.24 6.08 10.22
C GLN A 270 -0.07 5.23 11.45
N ASP A 271 0.60 5.51 12.55
CA ASP A 271 0.36 4.82 13.81
C ASP A 271 -0.82 5.42 14.63
N GLY A 272 -1.09 4.79 15.78
CA GLY A 272 -2.15 5.24 16.67
C GLY A 272 -1.89 6.61 17.33
N GLN A 273 -0.66 7.13 17.25
CA GLN A 273 -0.26 8.45 17.78
C GLN A 273 -0.22 9.53 16.69
N GLY A 274 -0.63 9.21 15.47
CA GLY A 274 -0.65 10.12 14.34
C GLY A 274 0.73 10.36 13.70
N ARG A 275 1.74 9.55 14.02
CA ARG A 275 3.05 9.64 13.39
C ARG A 275 3.03 8.90 12.06
N ILE A 276 3.71 9.44 11.07
CA ILE A 276 3.87 8.82 9.75
C ILE A 276 5.18 8.06 9.73
N TRP A 277 5.11 6.81 9.29
CA TRP A 277 6.21 5.89 9.15
C TRP A 277 6.52 5.72 7.67
N PHE A 278 7.76 5.99 7.28
CA PHE A 278 8.25 5.83 5.92
C PHE A 278 9.20 4.64 5.89
N GLY A 279 8.76 3.53 5.31
CA GLY A 279 9.61 2.38 5.02
C GLY A 279 10.41 2.63 3.75
N LYS A 280 11.72 2.43 3.79
CA LYS A 280 12.63 2.64 2.67
C LYS A 280 13.17 1.29 2.19
N ASP A 281 13.46 1.18 0.91
CA ASP A 281 14.07 -0.01 0.31
C ASP A 281 15.50 -0.26 0.85
N GLN A 282 16.18 0.82 1.25
CA GLN A 282 17.46 0.86 1.93
C GLN A 282 17.36 1.87 3.07
N ASP A 283 18.24 1.86 4.06
CA ASP A 283 18.30 2.82 5.19
C ASP A 283 17.18 2.77 6.24
N GLY A 284 16.43 1.67 6.33
CA GLY A 284 15.50 1.43 7.44
C GLY A 284 14.20 2.23 7.38
N ILE A 285 13.77 2.80 8.50
CA ILE A 285 12.47 3.43 8.67
C ILE A 285 12.65 4.84 9.24
N ASP A 286 12.04 5.84 8.60
CA ASP A 286 11.88 7.18 9.16
C ASP A 286 10.50 7.31 9.82
N ILE A 287 10.47 7.93 11.00
CA ILE A 287 9.23 8.21 11.73
C ILE A 287 9.09 9.72 11.85
N TRP A 288 8.07 10.28 11.22
CA TRP A 288 7.77 11.70 11.30
C TRP A 288 6.58 11.97 12.21
N ASN A 289 6.79 12.86 13.16
CA ASN A 289 5.74 13.33 14.04
C ASN A 289 5.10 14.61 13.48
N LYS A 290 3.90 14.51 12.94
CA LYS A 290 3.16 15.64 12.34
C LYS A 290 2.98 16.81 13.32
N ALA A 291 2.71 16.53 14.60
CA ALA A 291 2.43 17.57 15.60
C ALA A 291 3.65 18.41 15.97
N THR A 292 4.86 17.83 15.90
CA THR A 292 6.11 18.50 16.28
C THR A 292 7.01 18.85 15.10
N GLY A 293 6.70 18.32 13.91
CA GLY A 293 7.54 18.44 12.71
C GLY A 293 8.89 17.72 12.80
N LYS A 294 9.09 16.86 13.82
CA LYS A 294 10.36 16.16 14.04
C LYS A 294 10.36 14.80 13.38
N THR A 295 11.49 14.46 12.76
CA THR A 295 11.74 13.13 12.21
C THR A 295 12.73 12.37 13.11
N CYS A 296 12.46 11.09 13.37
CA CYS A 296 13.36 10.17 14.05
C CYS A 296 13.68 9.01 13.10
N LEU A 297 14.95 8.71 12.94
CA LEU A 297 15.41 7.57 12.17
C LEU A 297 15.43 6.33 13.07
N LEU A 298 14.75 5.28 12.67
CA LEU A 298 14.80 3.99 13.31
C LEU A 298 15.70 3.06 12.48
N TYR A 299 16.93 2.85 12.98
CA TYR A 299 17.77 1.81 12.41
C TYR A 299 17.23 0.44 12.84
N THR A 300 16.80 -0.36 11.89
CA THR A 300 16.68 -1.79 12.13
C THR A 300 18.08 -2.35 12.27
N SER A 301 18.32 -3.12 13.35
CA SER A 301 19.55 -3.72 13.83
C SER A 301 20.63 -3.99 12.75
N PRO A 302 21.91 -3.90 13.08
CA PRO A 302 23.01 -4.10 12.15
C PRO A 302 22.85 -5.43 11.40
N SER A 303 23.11 -5.41 10.09
CA SER A 303 23.19 -6.61 9.27
C SER A 303 24.12 -7.63 9.97
N PRO A 304 23.83 -8.94 9.89
CA PRO A 304 24.73 -9.97 10.40
C PRO A 304 26.20 -9.83 9.94
N ARG A 305 26.44 -9.09 8.85
CA ARG A 305 27.77 -8.75 8.38
C ARG A 305 28.54 -7.77 9.27
N ASP A 306 27.85 -6.99 10.11
CA ASP A 306 28.48 -5.99 10.99
C ASP A 306 28.92 -6.61 12.32
N THR A 307 28.40 -7.78 12.69
CA THR A 307 28.81 -8.54 13.91
C THR A 307 30.03 -9.43 13.71
N GLU A 308 30.44 -9.67 12.46
CA GLU A 308 31.62 -10.47 12.14
C GLU A 308 32.93 -9.66 12.10
N ARG A 309 32.89 -8.34 12.37
CA ARG A 309 34.05 -7.43 12.35
C ARG A 309 34.44 -6.84 13.70
N SER A 310 33.91 -7.38 14.80
CA SER A 310 34.33 -6.98 16.15
C SER A 310 35.08 -8.08 16.89
#